data_048643880149b11ae721f37e40f224e7
#
_entry.id   048643880149b11ae721f37e40f224e7
#
_cell.length_a   1.000
_cell.length_b   1.000
_cell.length_c   1.000
_cell.angle_alpha   90.00
_cell.angle_beta   90.00
_cell.angle_gamma   90.00
#
_symmetry.space_group_name_H-M   'P 1'
#
loop_
_entity.id
_entity.type
_entity.pdbx_description
1 polymer ?
#
loop_
_entity_poly.entity_id
_entity_poly.type
_entity_poly.pdbx_seq_one_letter_code
_entity_poly.pdbx_strand_id
1 'polypeptide(L)'
;NQMLKELNTIFKLLLNKDYKNPKLSTKSFFLIISKKFYPVMITYENLKFSGDLKLFDDLNLRNAISETYETFDPIEKLESSEQQTIEAYYEDFLMPKVKFRNMGVSTENYGKDIYFENMVLTRMTTIAQNQEAYNKAIESIKRLKKTFAELQNTN
;
A
#
# COMPACT_ATOMS: atom_id res chain seq x y z
N ASN A 1 4.62 1.96 10.25
CA ASN A 1 4.13 2.74 9.13
C ASN A 1 3.68 4.13 9.62
N GLN A 2 4.35 5.20 9.13
CA GLN A 2 4.05 6.59 9.54
C GLN A 2 2.61 6.97 9.17
N MET A 3 2.18 6.63 7.95
CA MET A 3 0.85 6.97 7.44
C MET A 3 -0.27 6.40 8.32
N LEU A 4 -0.15 5.15 8.75
CA LEU A 4 -1.14 4.53 9.64
C LEU A 4 -1.24 5.25 10.99
N LYS A 5 -0.12 5.76 11.53
CA LYS A 5 -0.11 6.56 12.77
C LYS A 5 -0.85 7.88 12.59
N GLU A 6 -0.68 8.53 11.43
CA GLU A 6 -1.34 9.79 11.14
C GLU A 6 -2.85 9.60 10.95
N LEU A 7 -3.27 8.55 10.24
CA LEU A 7 -4.69 8.21 10.10
C LEU A 7 -5.34 7.81 11.43
N ASN A 8 -4.64 7.08 12.28
CA ASN A 8 -5.09 6.80 13.66
C ASN A 8 -5.30 8.08 14.46
N THR A 9 -4.47 9.09 14.26
CA THR A 9 -4.66 10.38 14.91
C THR A 9 -5.95 11.06 14.44
N ILE A 10 -6.20 11.07 13.11
CA ILE A 10 -7.46 11.58 12.55
C ILE A 10 -8.65 10.83 13.17
N PHE A 11 -8.61 9.50 13.12
CA PHE A 11 -9.70 8.67 13.62
C PHE A 11 -10.03 8.93 15.10
N LYS A 12 -9.01 9.08 15.95
CA LYS A 12 -9.20 9.45 17.36
C LYS A 12 -9.86 10.82 17.53
N LEU A 13 -9.50 11.79 16.69
CA LEU A 13 -10.14 13.12 16.72
C LEU A 13 -11.62 13.04 16.32
N LEU A 14 -11.94 12.21 15.32
CA LEU A 14 -13.34 11.97 14.90
C LEU A 14 -14.16 11.31 16.01
N LEU A 15 -13.65 10.26 16.65
CA LEU A 15 -14.30 9.58 17.76
C LEU A 15 -14.58 10.54 18.94
N ASN A 16 -13.64 11.45 19.20
CA ASN A 16 -13.78 12.46 20.26
C ASN A 16 -14.60 13.68 19.81
N LYS A 17 -15.12 13.70 18.59
CA LYS A 17 -15.84 14.84 17.98
C LYS A 17 -15.06 16.16 18.01
N ASP A 18 -13.72 16.08 18.03
CA ASP A 18 -12.83 17.24 18.05
C ASP A 18 -12.59 17.78 16.64
N TYR A 19 -13.68 18.20 15.99
CA TYR A 19 -13.68 18.65 14.60
C TYR A 19 -12.93 19.98 14.36
N LYS A 20 -12.64 20.74 15.42
CA LYS A 20 -11.92 22.01 15.36
C LYS A 20 -10.40 21.85 15.49
N ASN A 21 -9.94 20.65 15.79
CA ASN A 21 -8.52 20.40 16.00
C ASN A 21 -7.72 20.66 14.69
N PRO A 22 -6.71 21.51 14.72
CA PRO A 22 -5.93 21.82 13.52
C PRO A 22 -5.20 20.60 12.93
N LYS A 23 -4.92 19.57 13.76
CA LYS A 23 -4.34 18.32 13.28
C LYS A 23 -5.28 17.58 12.34
N LEU A 24 -6.60 17.71 12.50
CA LEU A 24 -7.56 17.08 11.61
C LEU A 24 -7.37 17.60 10.18
N SER A 25 -7.27 18.91 9.99
CA SER A 25 -7.03 19.52 8.70
C SER A 25 -5.67 19.12 8.11
N THR A 26 -4.58 19.33 8.85
CA THR A 26 -3.23 19.09 8.33
C THR A 26 -2.96 17.62 8.03
N LYS A 27 -3.52 16.69 8.81
CA LYS A 27 -3.33 15.26 8.62
C LYS A 27 -4.27 14.63 7.59
N SER A 28 -5.37 15.27 7.25
CA SER A 28 -6.29 14.79 6.19
C SER A 28 -5.61 14.63 4.83
N PHE A 29 -4.49 15.33 4.61
CA PHE A 29 -3.68 15.16 3.41
C PHE A 29 -3.15 13.71 3.24
N PHE A 30 -2.94 12.98 4.32
CA PHE A 30 -2.54 11.57 4.27
C PHE A 30 -3.59 10.64 3.66
N LEU A 31 -4.84 11.09 3.53
CA LEU A 31 -5.90 10.33 2.87
C LEU A 31 -5.68 10.18 1.37
N ILE A 32 -4.99 11.13 0.75
CA ILE A 32 -4.76 11.16 -0.71
C ILE A 32 -3.34 10.80 -1.13
N ILE A 33 -2.47 10.46 -0.18
CA ILE A 33 -1.11 10.03 -0.49
C ILE A 33 -1.10 8.52 -0.69
N SER A 34 -0.61 8.06 -1.83
CA SER A 34 -0.28 6.66 -2.10
C SER A 34 1.16 6.53 -2.57
N LYS A 35 1.68 5.33 -2.49
CA LYS A 35 2.96 4.95 -3.07
C LYS A 35 2.73 3.70 -3.90
N LYS A 36 3.40 3.62 -5.04
CA LYS A 36 3.35 2.44 -5.90
C LYS A 36 4.68 1.69 -5.84
N PHE A 37 4.59 0.38 -5.83
CA PHE A 37 5.69 -0.52 -6.01
C PHE A 37 5.80 -0.90 -7.49
N TYR A 38 6.99 -0.82 -8.05
CA TYR A 38 7.26 -1.17 -9.44
C TYR A 38 8.33 -2.26 -9.48
N PRO A 39 7.93 -3.53 -9.40
CA PRO A 39 8.88 -4.63 -9.51
C PRO A 39 9.42 -4.73 -10.95
N VAL A 40 10.69 -5.10 -11.08
CA VAL A 40 11.27 -5.43 -12.38
C VAL A 40 10.95 -6.88 -12.68
N MET A 41 9.93 -7.11 -13.51
CA MET A 41 9.37 -8.45 -13.79
C MET A 41 9.93 -9.08 -15.07
N ILE A 42 10.45 -8.28 -16.00
CA ILE A 42 10.74 -8.69 -17.39
C ILE A 42 11.62 -9.93 -17.48
N THR A 43 12.65 -10.05 -16.66
CA THR A 43 13.54 -11.21 -16.68
C THR A 43 12.82 -12.48 -16.22
N TYR A 44 12.03 -12.39 -15.16
CA TYR A 44 11.25 -13.50 -14.65
C TYR A 44 10.19 -13.96 -15.68
N GLU A 45 9.48 -13.02 -16.26
CA GLU A 45 8.47 -13.31 -17.29
C GLU A 45 9.09 -14.00 -18.49
N ASN A 46 10.24 -13.52 -18.98
CA ASN A 46 10.96 -14.15 -20.06
C ASN A 46 11.36 -15.59 -19.70
N LEU A 47 11.94 -15.84 -18.54
CA LEU A 47 12.30 -17.17 -18.06
C LEU A 47 11.07 -18.09 -17.93
N LYS A 48 9.94 -17.54 -17.50
CA LYS A 48 8.66 -18.28 -17.37
C LYS A 48 8.10 -18.65 -18.73
N PHE A 49 8.06 -17.69 -19.68
CA PHE A 49 7.47 -17.93 -21.01
C PHE A 49 8.36 -18.80 -21.92
N SER A 50 9.68 -18.66 -21.85
CA SER A 50 10.62 -19.52 -22.59
C SER A 50 10.67 -20.95 -22.01
N GLY A 51 10.26 -21.13 -20.76
CA GLY A 51 10.42 -22.37 -20.04
C GLY A 51 11.83 -22.55 -19.44
N ASP A 52 12.68 -21.53 -19.53
CA ASP A 52 14.09 -21.59 -19.09
C ASP A 52 14.24 -21.65 -17.57
N LEU A 53 13.17 -21.41 -16.80
CA LEU A 53 13.16 -21.74 -15.37
C LEU A 53 13.55 -23.20 -15.09
N LYS A 54 13.31 -24.10 -16.06
CA LYS A 54 13.69 -25.54 -15.96
C LYS A 54 15.20 -25.76 -16.06
N LEU A 55 15.97 -24.77 -16.54
CA LEU A 55 17.43 -24.86 -16.60
C LEU A 55 18.10 -24.74 -15.23
N PHE A 56 17.38 -24.26 -14.23
CA PHE A 56 17.83 -24.37 -12.84
C PHE A 56 17.59 -25.80 -12.36
N ASP A 57 18.62 -26.60 -12.13
CA ASP A 57 18.48 -28.00 -11.70
C ASP A 57 17.85 -28.12 -10.30
N ASP A 58 18.10 -27.16 -9.42
CA ASP A 58 17.55 -27.13 -8.08
C ASP A 58 16.07 -26.75 -8.06
N LEU A 59 15.22 -27.71 -7.67
CA LEU A 59 13.76 -27.51 -7.58
C LEU A 59 13.37 -26.47 -6.53
N ASN A 60 14.11 -26.40 -5.42
CA ASN A 60 13.82 -25.45 -4.34
C ASN A 60 14.08 -24.01 -4.80
N LEU A 61 15.16 -23.82 -5.58
CA LEU A 61 15.45 -22.53 -6.19
C LEU A 61 14.36 -22.11 -7.18
N ARG A 62 13.94 -23.01 -8.09
CA ARG A 62 12.86 -22.73 -9.03
C ARG A 62 11.57 -22.29 -8.34
N ASN A 63 11.19 -23.05 -7.30
CA ASN A 63 9.99 -22.73 -6.52
C ASN A 63 10.14 -21.40 -5.78
N ALA A 64 11.27 -21.16 -5.14
CA ALA A 64 11.54 -19.92 -4.42
C ALA A 64 11.51 -18.69 -5.35
N ILE A 65 12.01 -18.82 -6.58
CA ILE A 65 11.91 -17.76 -7.61
C ILE A 65 10.43 -17.51 -7.93
N SER A 66 9.68 -18.55 -8.34
CA SER A 66 8.28 -18.41 -8.73
C SER A 66 7.42 -17.84 -7.60
N GLU A 67 7.52 -18.40 -6.39
CA GLU A 67 6.80 -17.93 -5.21
C GLU A 67 7.10 -16.47 -4.88
N THR A 68 8.36 -16.02 -5.07
CA THR A 68 8.73 -14.63 -4.80
C THR A 68 8.05 -13.68 -5.77
N TYR A 69 8.09 -13.97 -7.05
CA TYR A 69 7.47 -13.11 -8.07
C TYR A 69 5.93 -13.13 -7.99
N GLU A 70 5.33 -14.25 -7.62
CA GLU A 70 3.87 -14.36 -7.40
C GLU A 70 3.38 -13.50 -6.22
N THR A 71 4.26 -13.10 -5.29
CA THR A 71 3.87 -12.17 -4.21
C THR A 71 3.64 -10.75 -4.68
N PHE A 72 4.07 -10.38 -5.88
CA PHE A 72 3.97 -9.00 -6.39
C PHE A 72 2.59 -8.69 -6.99
N ASP A 73 1.92 -9.68 -7.59
CA ASP A 73 0.58 -9.51 -8.15
C ASP A 73 -0.47 -9.01 -7.14
N PRO A 74 -0.56 -9.58 -5.92
CA PRO A 74 -1.45 -9.06 -4.88
C PRO A 74 -1.14 -7.61 -4.48
N ILE A 75 0.15 -7.22 -4.45
CA ILE A 75 0.55 -5.84 -4.15
C ILE A 75 0.01 -4.89 -5.22
N GLU A 76 0.23 -5.21 -6.49
CA GLU A 76 -0.23 -4.38 -7.60
C GLU A 76 -1.76 -4.20 -7.60
N LYS A 77 -2.51 -5.28 -7.35
CA LYS A 77 -3.98 -5.24 -7.24
C LYS A 77 -4.46 -4.37 -6.09
N LEU A 78 -3.85 -4.50 -4.91
CA LEU A 78 -4.19 -3.71 -3.74
C LEU A 78 -3.87 -2.23 -3.96
N GLU A 79 -2.72 -1.90 -4.55
CA GLU A 79 -2.33 -0.53 -4.85
C GLU A 79 -3.22 0.11 -5.92
N SER A 80 -3.63 -0.66 -6.93
CA SER A 80 -4.57 -0.18 -7.96
C SER A 80 -5.93 0.12 -7.35
N SER A 81 -6.45 -0.75 -6.48
CA SER A 81 -7.71 -0.50 -5.74
C SER A 81 -7.61 0.69 -4.81
N GLU A 82 -6.47 0.84 -4.12
CA GLU A 82 -6.18 2.00 -3.28
C GLU A 82 -6.21 3.29 -4.08
N GLN A 83 -5.58 3.31 -5.25
CA GLN A 83 -5.55 4.48 -6.12
C GLN A 83 -6.94 4.88 -6.59
N GLN A 84 -7.76 3.94 -7.03
CA GLN A 84 -9.15 4.19 -7.42
C GLN A 84 -9.97 4.79 -6.27
N THR A 85 -9.79 4.27 -5.06
CA THR A 85 -10.46 4.79 -3.86
C THR A 85 -10.04 6.23 -3.56
N ILE A 86 -8.75 6.55 -3.72
CA ILE A 86 -8.22 7.91 -3.52
C ILE A 86 -8.78 8.87 -4.56
N GLU A 87 -8.81 8.46 -5.83
CA GLU A 87 -9.32 9.28 -6.94
C GLU A 87 -10.80 9.62 -6.73
N ALA A 88 -11.63 8.61 -6.43
CA ALA A 88 -13.04 8.82 -6.13
C ALA A 88 -13.23 9.78 -4.93
N TYR A 89 -12.45 9.59 -3.85
CA TYR A 89 -12.51 10.47 -2.68
C TYR A 89 -12.09 11.90 -3.00
N TYR A 90 -11.03 12.04 -3.81
CA TYR A 90 -10.54 13.36 -4.24
C TYR A 90 -11.58 14.11 -5.06
N GLU A 91 -12.18 13.47 -6.05
CA GLU A 91 -13.15 14.07 -6.96
C GLU A 91 -14.49 14.35 -6.28
N ASP A 92 -15.05 13.36 -5.59
CA ASP A 92 -16.41 13.42 -5.06
C ASP A 92 -16.50 14.18 -3.74
N PHE A 93 -15.42 14.27 -2.99
CA PHE A 93 -15.45 14.83 -1.65
C PHE A 93 -14.49 16.01 -1.45
N LEU A 94 -13.19 15.82 -1.72
CA LEU A 94 -12.20 16.87 -1.40
C LEU A 94 -12.37 18.10 -2.30
N MET A 95 -12.45 17.91 -3.60
CA MET A 95 -12.54 19.02 -4.55
C MET A 95 -13.76 19.92 -4.30
N PRO A 96 -14.96 19.38 -4.06
CA PRO A 96 -16.14 20.22 -3.78
C PRO A 96 -16.15 20.88 -2.40
N LYS A 97 -15.50 20.27 -1.40
CA LYS A 97 -15.66 20.67 0.01
C LYS A 97 -14.45 21.37 0.62
N VAL A 98 -13.27 21.24 -0.02
CA VAL A 98 -12.00 21.68 0.55
C VAL A 98 -11.42 22.87 -0.19
N LYS A 99 -11.13 23.97 0.51
CA LYS A 99 -10.40 25.11 -0.05
C LYS A 99 -8.90 24.94 0.14
N PHE A 100 -8.21 24.53 -0.90
CA PHE A 100 -6.76 24.27 -0.85
C PHE A 100 -5.89 25.55 -0.69
N ARG A 101 -6.45 26.73 -0.96
CA ARG A 101 -5.69 28.00 -1.07
C ARG A 101 -4.82 28.33 0.15
N ASN A 102 -5.20 27.88 1.34
CA ASN A 102 -4.50 28.23 2.59
C ASN A 102 -3.95 27.01 3.32
N MET A 103 -4.00 25.79 2.72
CA MET A 103 -3.65 24.52 3.39
C MET A 103 -4.34 24.33 4.78
N GLY A 104 -5.17 25.31 5.14
CA GLY A 104 -5.94 25.36 6.37
C GLY A 104 -7.43 25.29 6.05
N VAL A 105 -7.96 24.09 6.04
CA VAL A 105 -9.38 23.88 5.79
C VAL A 105 -10.09 23.86 7.13
N SER A 106 -11.20 24.63 7.21
CA SER A 106 -12.13 24.45 8.32
C SER A 106 -12.71 23.05 8.25
N THR A 107 -12.30 22.19 9.16
CA THR A 107 -12.76 20.80 9.27
C THR A 107 -14.12 20.68 9.96
N GLU A 108 -14.66 21.80 10.45
CA GLU A 108 -15.87 21.80 11.25
C GLU A 108 -17.08 21.24 10.47
N ASN A 109 -17.14 21.47 9.17
CA ASN A 109 -18.25 21.01 8.34
C ASN A 109 -18.03 19.59 7.81
N TYR A 110 -16.84 19.27 7.31
CA TYR A 110 -16.60 17.96 6.71
C TYR A 110 -16.14 16.89 7.71
N GLY A 111 -15.58 17.26 8.87
CA GLY A 111 -15.23 16.32 9.93
C GLY A 111 -16.42 15.57 10.52
N LYS A 112 -17.65 16.11 10.36
CA LYS A 112 -18.91 15.46 10.76
C LYS A 112 -19.53 14.59 9.66
N ASP A 113 -18.94 14.61 8.48
CA ASP A 113 -19.46 13.89 7.32
C ASP A 113 -19.10 12.40 7.44
N ILE A 114 -20.11 11.54 7.38
CA ILE A 114 -19.94 10.08 7.43
C ILE A 114 -19.02 9.57 6.33
N TYR A 115 -19.03 10.23 5.17
CA TYR A 115 -18.17 9.86 4.06
C TYR A 115 -16.68 10.06 4.40
N PHE A 116 -16.36 11.15 5.12
CA PHE A 116 -15.01 11.41 5.62
C PHE A 116 -14.54 10.36 6.62
N GLU A 117 -15.39 10.00 7.58
CA GLU A 117 -15.09 8.95 8.56
C GLU A 117 -14.88 7.59 7.89
N ASN A 118 -15.79 7.21 6.98
CA ASN A 118 -15.66 5.98 6.20
C ASN A 118 -14.38 5.95 5.37
N MET A 119 -13.99 7.09 4.78
CA MET A 119 -12.73 7.17 4.03
C MET A 119 -11.51 6.96 4.92
N VAL A 120 -11.50 7.53 6.12
CA VAL A 120 -10.41 7.32 7.09
C VAL A 120 -10.30 5.83 7.42
N LEU A 121 -11.41 5.16 7.73
CA LEU A 121 -11.43 3.73 8.05
C LEU A 121 -10.99 2.88 6.85
N THR A 122 -11.50 3.17 5.66
CA THR A 122 -11.12 2.47 4.43
C THR A 122 -9.62 2.60 4.18
N ARG A 123 -9.07 3.80 4.30
CA ARG A 123 -7.63 4.04 4.12
C ARG A 123 -6.79 3.29 5.15
N MET A 124 -7.21 3.26 6.41
CA MET A 124 -6.51 2.50 7.46
C MET A 124 -6.49 1.00 7.13
N THR A 125 -7.61 0.45 6.69
CA THR A 125 -7.73 -0.96 6.31
C THR A 125 -6.86 -1.29 5.11
N THR A 126 -6.92 -0.48 4.06
CA THR A 126 -6.13 -0.69 2.84
C THR A 126 -4.63 -0.63 3.12
N ILE A 127 -4.18 0.33 3.93
CA ILE A 127 -2.76 0.44 4.32
C ILE A 127 -2.32 -0.78 5.14
N ALA A 128 -3.18 -1.32 5.99
CA ALA A 128 -2.86 -2.53 6.75
C ALA A 128 -2.74 -3.76 5.83
N GLN A 129 -3.64 -3.90 4.86
CA GLN A 129 -3.59 -4.96 3.84
C GLN A 129 -2.34 -4.85 2.96
N ASN A 130 -2.00 -3.65 2.49
CA ASN A 130 -0.78 -3.41 1.73
C ASN A 130 0.46 -3.77 2.56
N GLN A 131 0.49 -3.41 3.85
CA GLN A 131 1.61 -3.75 4.72
C GLN A 131 1.76 -5.25 4.88
N GLU A 132 0.68 -6.01 5.00
CA GLU A 132 0.71 -7.47 5.06
C GLU A 132 1.27 -8.06 3.75
N ALA A 133 0.80 -7.59 2.59
CA ALA A 133 1.28 -8.04 1.29
C ALA A 133 2.77 -7.75 1.09
N TYR A 134 3.24 -6.55 1.46
CA TYR A 134 4.66 -6.21 1.43
C TYR A 134 5.50 -7.09 2.36
N ASN A 135 5.01 -7.38 3.56
CA ASN A 135 5.73 -8.25 4.50
C ASN A 135 5.88 -9.67 3.92
N LYS A 136 4.83 -10.22 3.30
CA LYS A 136 4.90 -11.51 2.61
C LYS A 136 5.95 -11.51 1.49
N ALA A 137 5.98 -10.46 0.68
CA ALA A 137 6.97 -10.31 -0.39
C ALA A 137 8.40 -10.21 0.18
N ILE A 138 8.61 -9.42 1.23
CA ILE A 138 9.92 -9.28 1.89
C ILE A 138 10.40 -10.63 2.44
N GLU A 139 9.54 -11.40 3.08
CA GLU A 139 9.90 -12.73 3.61
C GLU A 139 10.22 -13.71 2.47
N SER A 140 9.48 -13.67 1.37
CA SER A 140 9.77 -14.49 0.20
C SER A 140 11.12 -14.13 -0.45
N ILE A 141 11.42 -12.85 -0.58
CA ILE A 141 12.73 -12.36 -1.07
C ILE A 141 13.88 -12.82 -0.15
N LYS A 142 13.69 -12.74 1.17
CA LYS A 142 14.71 -13.22 2.13
C LYS A 142 14.97 -14.71 1.96
N ARG A 143 13.91 -15.52 1.82
CA ARG A 143 14.00 -16.96 1.58
C ARG A 143 14.74 -17.25 0.27
N LEU A 144 14.38 -16.57 -0.83
CA LEU A 144 15.05 -16.70 -2.10
C LEU A 144 16.55 -16.40 -1.99
N LYS A 145 16.92 -15.28 -1.35
CA LYS A 145 18.34 -14.93 -1.12
C LYS A 145 19.08 -15.99 -0.33
N LYS A 146 18.45 -16.60 0.68
CA LYS A 146 19.03 -17.68 1.47
C LYS A 146 19.29 -18.92 0.61
N THR A 147 18.30 -19.32 -0.22
CA THR A 147 18.44 -20.47 -1.13
C THR A 147 19.59 -20.26 -2.11
N PHE A 148 19.74 -19.07 -2.68
CA PHE A 148 20.89 -18.74 -3.53
C PHE A 148 22.22 -18.87 -2.80
N ALA A 149 22.32 -18.35 -1.57
CA ALA A 149 23.56 -18.39 -0.81
C ALA A 149 23.96 -19.84 -0.46
N GLU A 150 22.99 -20.69 -0.13
CA GLU A 150 23.21 -22.12 0.17
C GLU A 150 23.78 -22.85 -1.06
N LEU A 151 23.25 -22.62 -2.26
CA LEU A 151 23.74 -23.23 -3.49
C LEU A 151 25.15 -22.77 -3.86
N GLN A 152 25.51 -21.51 -3.63
CA GLN A 152 26.87 -21.00 -3.88
C GLN A 152 27.91 -21.63 -2.95
N ASN A 153 27.53 -22.05 -1.75
CA ASN A 153 28.43 -22.66 -0.79
C ASN A 153 28.58 -24.19 -1.00
N THR A 154 27.76 -24.79 -1.85
CA THR A 154 27.75 -26.24 -2.11
C THR A 154 28.53 -26.61 -3.40
N ASN A 155 28.86 -25.62 -4.21
CA ASN A 155 29.70 -25.73 -5.42
C ASN A 155 31.13 -25.25 -5.17
#